data_be1d4d8f6be0391de9f2fcf7a9d8a524
#
_entry.id   be1d4d8f6be0391de9f2fcf7a9d8a524
#
_cell.length_a   1.000
_cell.length_b   1.000
_cell.length_c   1.000
_cell.angle_alpha   90.00
_cell.angle_beta   90.00
_cell.angle_gamma   90.00
#
_symmetry.space_group_name_H-M   'P 1'
#
loop_
_entity.id
_entity.type
_entity.pdbx_description
1 polymer ?
#
loop_
_entity_poly.entity_id
_entity_poly.type
_entity_poly.pdbx_seq_one_letter_code
_entity_poly.pdbx_strand_id
1 'polypeptide(L)'
;MKSTMLIAGLLSALSLAVPAASRADVHGGITIRFGDSRDQGAWRHGYDRGTNEGYREGERDARRHERFDYRDEGRYRDSDRGYTRWMGPRYEYSRGYRQGFAEAYTQAYRRFAWNGRYDRRPYDHYSRYGRDDR
;
A
#
# COMPACT_ATOMS: atom_id res chain seq x y z
N MET A 1 -27.01 34.04 73.03
CA MET A 1 -26.04 33.01 73.48
C MET A 1 -26.28 31.75 72.69
N LYS A 2 -25.51 31.52 71.66
CA LYS A 2 -25.11 30.24 71.07
C LYS A 2 -24.49 30.50 69.68
N SER A 3 -23.16 30.52 69.68
CA SER A 3 -22.35 30.66 68.45
C SER A 3 -22.40 29.35 67.68
N THR A 4 -22.73 29.44 66.38
CA THR A 4 -22.62 28.32 65.45
C THR A 4 -21.51 28.64 64.49
N MET A 5 -20.38 27.94 64.62
CA MET A 5 -19.23 27.99 63.73
C MET A 5 -19.54 27.18 62.49
N LEU A 6 -19.55 27.83 61.28
CA LEU A 6 -19.60 27.19 60.00
C LEU A 6 -18.16 26.96 59.48
N ILE A 7 -17.78 25.68 59.39
CA ILE A 7 -16.51 25.24 58.84
C ILE A 7 -16.76 25.06 57.35
N ALA A 8 -16.20 25.95 56.51
CA ALA A 8 -16.19 25.79 55.05
C ALA A 8 -15.07 24.85 54.65
N GLY A 9 -15.44 23.64 54.23
CA GLY A 9 -14.52 22.67 53.66
C GLY A 9 -14.14 23.01 52.23
N LEU A 10 -12.88 23.27 51.98
CA LEU A 10 -12.31 23.48 50.65
C LEU A 10 -12.03 22.10 50.04
N LEU A 11 -12.86 21.67 49.11
CA LEU A 11 -12.63 20.48 48.28
C LEU A 11 -11.75 20.87 47.09
N SER A 12 -10.45 20.61 47.21
CA SER A 12 -9.50 20.72 46.10
C SER A 12 -9.67 19.52 45.18
N ALA A 13 -10.30 19.69 44.04
CA ALA A 13 -10.34 18.67 42.99
C ALA A 13 -9.01 18.64 42.24
N LEU A 14 -8.19 17.64 42.54
CA LEU A 14 -6.96 17.34 41.80
C LEU A 14 -7.33 16.61 40.51
N SER A 15 -7.43 17.36 39.42
CA SER A 15 -7.62 16.79 38.09
C SER A 15 -6.33 16.13 37.61
N LEU A 16 -6.26 14.82 37.72
CA LEU A 16 -5.23 14.00 37.05
C LEU A 16 -5.49 14.00 35.56
N ALA A 17 -4.78 14.84 34.83
CA ALA A 17 -4.69 14.76 33.38
C ALA A 17 -3.93 13.48 33.02
N VAL A 18 -4.65 12.45 32.60
CA VAL A 18 -4.07 11.25 32.00
C VAL A 18 -3.62 11.64 30.59
N PRO A 19 -2.33 11.60 30.25
CA PRO A 19 -1.94 11.74 28.86
C PRO A 19 -2.49 10.55 28.09
N ALA A 20 -3.38 10.79 27.16
CA ALA A 20 -3.79 9.80 26.19
C ALA A 20 -2.55 9.38 25.39
N ALA A 21 -1.96 8.26 25.78
CA ALA A 21 -0.94 7.61 24.98
C ALA A 21 -1.60 7.20 23.66
N SER A 22 -1.36 8.00 22.63
CA SER A 22 -1.69 7.66 21.27
C SER A 22 -0.97 6.36 20.95
N ARG A 23 -1.68 5.25 20.95
CA ARG A 23 -1.21 4.02 20.34
C ARG A 23 -1.01 4.33 18.87
N ALA A 24 0.23 4.60 18.50
CA ALA A 24 0.64 4.56 17.13
C ALA A 24 0.51 3.09 16.68
N ASP A 25 -0.58 2.76 16.02
CA ASP A 25 -0.68 1.54 15.23
C ASP A 25 0.40 1.65 14.14
N VAL A 26 1.52 0.97 14.40
CA VAL A 26 2.56 0.77 13.41
C VAL A 26 2.04 -0.28 12.43
N HIS A 27 1.04 0.10 11.65
CA HIS A 27 0.82 -0.50 10.36
C HIS A 27 1.93 0.08 9.49
N GLY A 28 2.88 -0.76 9.07
CA GLY A 28 3.97 -0.40 8.17
C GLY A 28 3.46 0.09 6.81
N GLY A 29 2.62 1.10 6.83
CA GLY A 29 2.18 1.84 5.68
C GLY A 29 3.26 2.85 5.32
N ILE A 30 3.85 2.72 4.16
CA ILE A 30 4.71 3.76 3.59
C ILE A 30 3.85 5.03 3.48
N THR A 31 4.07 5.98 4.39
CA THR A 31 3.42 7.28 4.31
C THR A 31 4.10 8.07 3.20
N ILE A 32 3.62 7.94 1.99
CA ILE A 32 4.06 8.75 0.87
C ILE A 32 3.44 10.14 1.08
N ARG A 33 4.28 11.12 1.44
CA ARG A 33 3.85 12.52 1.46
C ARG A 33 3.66 12.97 0.01
N PHE A 34 2.43 13.00 -0.42
CA PHE A 34 2.07 13.58 -1.71
C PHE A 34 2.06 15.10 -1.55
N GLY A 35 2.73 15.76 -2.43
CA GLY A 35 2.62 17.20 -2.64
C GLY A 35 1.24 17.62 -3.11
N ASP A 36 0.78 18.39 -3.71
CA ASP A 36 -0.50 18.97 -4.08
C ASP A 36 -1.63 17.94 -4.29
N SER A 37 -2.88 18.34 -4.00
CA SER A 37 -4.09 17.54 -4.15
C SER A 37 -4.32 16.99 -5.57
N ARG A 38 -3.76 17.67 -6.60
CA ARG A 38 -3.80 17.22 -8.00
C ARG A 38 -2.91 16.01 -8.25
N ASP A 39 -1.75 15.95 -7.59
CA ASP A 39 -0.81 14.83 -7.72
C ASP A 39 -1.40 13.56 -7.11
N GLN A 40 -2.12 13.71 -5.99
CA GLN A 40 -2.85 12.60 -5.37
C GLN A 40 -3.96 12.05 -6.27
N GLY A 41 -4.62 12.91 -7.04
CA GLY A 41 -5.65 12.52 -8.00
C GLY A 41 -5.08 11.61 -9.09
N ALA A 42 -4.01 12.03 -9.75
CA ALA A 42 -3.36 11.26 -10.80
C ALA A 42 -2.87 9.89 -10.30
N TRP A 43 -2.18 9.89 -9.17
CA TRP A 43 -1.69 8.66 -8.56
C TRP A 43 -2.82 7.68 -8.24
N ARG A 44 -3.90 8.17 -7.62
CA ARG A 44 -5.05 7.33 -7.26
C ARG A 44 -5.70 6.70 -8.49
N HIS A 45 -5.95 7.49 -9.53
CA HIS A 45 -6.50 6.98 -10.79
C HIS A 45 -5.60 5.89 -11.41
N GLY A 46 -4.29 6.11 -11.38
CA GLY A 46 -3.32 5.11 -11.82
C GLY A 46 -3.35 3.86 -10.95
N TYR A 47 -3.33 4.02 -9.64
CA TYR A 47 -3.35 2.92 -8.69
C TYR A 47 -4.59 2.03 -8.83
N ASP A 48 -5.78 2.64 -8.89
CA ASP A 48 -7.04 1.91 -9.04
C ASP A 48 -7.06 1.11 -10.35
N ARG A 49 -6.57 1.70 -11.43
CA ARG A 49 -6.48 1.01 -12.72
C ARG A 49 -5.44 -0.10 -12.70
N GLY A 50 -4.25 0.18 -12.18
CA GLY A 50 -3.19 -0.82 -12.02
C GLY A 50 -3.63 -2.01 -11.19
N THR A 51 -4.33 -1.76 -10.08
CA THR A 51 -4.91 -2.80 -9.22
C THR A 51 -5.86 -3.71 -10.00
N ASN A 52 -6.78 -3.14 -10.76
CA ASN A 52 -7.73 -3.92 -11.55
C ASN A 52 -7.04 -4.77 -12.63
N GLU A 53 -6.07 -4.21 -13.32
CA GLU A 53 -5.35 -4.92 -14.39
C GLU A 53 -4.39 -5.95 -13.81
N GLY A 54 -3.63 -5.61 -12.78
CA GLY A 54 -2.70 -6.52 -12.10
C GLY A 54 -3.40 -7.75 -11.51
N TYR A 55 -4.57 -7.54 -10.90
CA TYR A 55 -5.35 -8.67 -10.36
C TYR A 55 -5.73 -9.67 -11.45
N ARG A 56 -6.22 -9.18 -12.60
CA ARG A 56 -6.62 -10.05 -13.73
C ARG A 56 -5.43 -10.81 -14.32
N GLU A 57 -4.29 -10.15 -14.46
CA GLU A 57 -3.09 -10.78 -15.00
C GLU A 57 -2.54 -11.83 -14.02
N GLY A 58 -2.42 -11.49 -12.73
CA GLY A 58 -1.95 -12.44 -11.72
C GLY A 58 -2.86 -13.66 -11.55
N GLU A 59 -4.19 -13.49 -11.65
CA GLU A 59 -5.13 -14.61 -11.69
C GLU A 59 -4.94 -15.49 -12.92
N ARG A 60 -4.81 -14.85 -14.10
CA ARG A 60 -4.62 -15.57 -15.37
C ARG A 60 -3.36 -16.42 -15.35
N ASP A 61 -2.23 -15.83 -14.93
CA ASP A 61 -0.94 -16.50 -14.94
C ASP A 61 -0.90 -17.63 -13.92
N ALA A 62 -1.46 -17.42 -12.73
CA ALA A 62 -1.59 -18.47 -11.74
C ALA A 62 -2.40 -19.66 -12.24
N ARG A 63 -3.54 -19.42 -12.93
CA ARG A 63 -4.38 -20.47 -13.50
C ARG A 63 -3.72 -21.22 -14.65
N ARG A 64 -2.82 -20.56 -15.38
CA ARG A 64 -2.04 -21.15 -16.48
C ARG A 64 -0.75 -21.79 -16.01
N HIS A 65 -0.45 -21.74 -14.70
CA HIS A 65 0.82 -22.17 -14.14
C HIS A 65 2.03 -21.47 -14.75
N GLU A 66 1.85 -20.24 -15.18
CA GLU A 66 2.94 -19.40 -15.67
C GLU A 66 3.83 -18.94 -14.51
N ARG A 67 5.07 -18.56 -14.82
CA ARG A 67 6.02 -18.09 -13.80
C ARG A 67 5.53 -16.76 -13.20
N PHE A 68 5.69 -16.60 -11.90
CA PHE A 68 5.44 -15.32 -11.23
C PHE A 68 6.43 -14.26 -11.71
N ASP A 69 5.97 -13.33 -12.54
CA ASP A 69 6.80 -12.22 -13.00
C ASP A 69 5.96 -11.04 -13.55
N TYR A 70 5.43 -10.22 -12.68
CA TYR A 70 4.63 -9.07 -13.10
C TYR A 70 5.40 -8.03 -13.93
N ARG A 71 6.75 -8.05 -13.88
CA ARG A 71 7.59 -7.07 -14.61
C ARG A 71 7.67 -7.38 -16.10
N ASP A 72 7.51 -8.64 -16.46
CA ASP A 72 7.46 -9.07 -17.86
C ASP A 72 6.11 -8.79 -18.51
N GLU A 73 5.09 -8.45 -17.70
CA GLU A 73 3.80 -8.11 -18.24
C GLU A 73 3.84 -6.83 -19.10
N GLY A 74 3.35 -6.94 -20.34
CA GLY A 74 3.25 -5.79 -21.24
C GLY A 74 2.44 -4.64 -20.66
N ARG A 75 1.38 -4.96 -19.90
CA ARG A 75 0.55 -3.97 -19.21
C ARG A 75 1.28 -3.25 -18.10
N TYR A 76 2.14 -3.92 -17.37
CA TYR A 76 2.98 -3.29 -16.34
C TYR A 76 3.99 -2.30 -16.97
N ARG A 77 4.58 -2.66 -18.11
CA ARG A 77 5.50 -1.79 -18.84
C ARG A 77 4.80 -0.57 -19.43
N ASP A 78 3.59 -0.76 -19.96
CA ASP A 78 2.73 0.30 -20.52
C ASP A 78 1.88 0.97 -19.43
N SER A 79 2.57 1.53 -18.42
CA SER A 79 1.97 2.00 -17.17
C SER A 79 1.19 3.31 -17.27
N ASP A 80 1.15 3.94 -18.42
CA ASP A 80 0.34 5.14 -18.68
C ASP A 80 -0.95 4.83 -19.46
N ARG A 81 -1.25 3.58 -19.63
CA ARG A 81 -2.45 3.09 -20.30
C ARG A 81 -3.72 3.62 -19.61
N GLY A 82 -4.52 4.35 -20.40
CA GLY A 82 -5.74 4.98 -19.92
C GLY A 82 -5.54 6.30 -19.17
N TYR A 83 -4.33 6.84 -19.18
CA TYR A 83 -4.08 8.17 -18.70
C TYR A 83 -4.77 9.23 -19.58
N THR A 84 -5.30 10.26 -18.94
CA THR A 84 -5.80 11.46 -19.57
C THR A 84 -5.34 12.70 -18.79
N ARG A 85 -5.14 13.82 -19.49
CA ARG A 85 -4.53 15.04 -18.90
C ARG A 85 -5.29 15.63 -17.71
N TRP A 86 -6.59 15.42 -17.63
CA TRP A 86 -7.40 15.92 -16.53
C TRP A 86 -7.11 15.22 -15.19
N MET A 87 -6.51 14.03 -15.23
CA MET A 87 -6.16 13.26 -14.02
C MET A 87 -5.00 13.88 -13.24
N GLY A 88 -4.23 14.78 -13.85
CA GLY A 88 -3.05 15.40 -13.26
C GLY A 88 -1.74 14.93 -13.93
N PRO A 89 -0.60 14.99 -13.24
CA PRO A 89 0.70 14.65 -13.85
C PRO A 89 0.80 13.19 -14.28
N ARG A 90 1.21 12.95 -15.53
CA ARG A 90 1.33 11.61 -16.11
C ARG A 90 2.27 10.68 -15.33
N TYR A 91 3.38 11.22 -14.82
CA TYR A 91 4.34 10.42 -14.06
C TYR A 91 3.76 9.90 -12.75
N GLU A 92 2.90 10.68 -12.09
CA GLU A 92 2.20 10.26 -10.88
C GLU A 92 1.18 9.17 -11.19
N TYR A 93 0.44 9.30 -12.28
CA TYR A 93 -0.45 8.25 -12.75
C TYR A 93 0.31 6.94 -12.98
N SER A 94 1.41 6.99 -13.76
CA SER A 94 2.22 5.79 -14.07
C SER A 94 2.83 5.16 -12.83
N ARG A 95 3.22 5.97 -11.86
CA ARG A 95 3.74 5.49 -10.57
C ARG A 95 2.66 4.76 -9.78
N GLY A 96 1.48 5.35 -9.66
CA GLY A 96 0.33 4.71 -9.02
C GLY A 96 -0.04 3.41 -9.72
N TYR A 97 -0.12 3.43 -11.06
CA TYR A 97 -0.44 2.26 -11.86
C TYR A 97 0.52 1.09 -11.60
N ARG A 98 1.83 1.32 -11.65
CA ARG A 98 2.82 0.25 -11.39
C ARG A 98 2.73 -0.30 -9.99
N GLN A 99 2.48 0.55 -9.01
CA GLN A 99 2.32 0.11 -7.64
C GLN A 99 1.07 -0.75 -7.48
N GLY A 100 -0.08 -0.26 -7.88
CA GLY A 100 -1.33 -1.02 -7.80
C GLY A 100 -1.28 -2.34 -8.57
N PHE A 101 -0.67 -2.32 -9.76
CA PHE A 101 -0.49 -3.53 -10.57
C PHE A 101 0.36 -4.58 -9.84
N ALA A 102 1.54 -4.21 -9.34
CA ALA A 102 2.45 -5.15 -8.68
C ALA A 102 1.83 -5.77 -7.42
N GLU A 103 1.16 -4.95 -6.61
CA GLU A 103 0.49 -5.41 -5.39
C GLU A 103 -0.66 -6.37 -5.70
N ALA A 104 -1.54 -5.99 -6.63
CA ALA A 104 -2.70 -6.79 -6.97
C ALA A 104 -2.34 -8.07 -7.74
N TYR A 105 -1.38 -8.00 -8.64
CA TYR A 105 -0.84 -9.19 -9.32
C TYR A 105 -0.30 -10.19 -8.32
N THR A 106 0.53 -9.72 -7.39
CA THR A 106 1.12 -10.58 -6.36
C THR A 106 0.05 -11.25 -5.50
N GLN A 107 -0.96 -10.49 -5.10
CA GLN A 107 -2.06 -11.00 -4.29
C GLN A 107 -2.88 -12.05 -5.05
N ALA A 108 -3.26 -11.73 -6.29
CA ALA A 108 -4.04 -12.64 -7.13
C ALA A 108 -3.26 -13.92 -7.45
N TYR A 109 -2.02 -13.76 -7.90
CA TYR A 109 -1.18 -14.92 -8.22
C TYR A 109 -1.04 -15.87 -7.02
N ARG A 110 -0.74 -15.36 -5.83
CA ARG A 110 -0.66 -16.18 -4.61
C ARG A 110 -1.98 -16.87 -4.30
N ARG A 111 -3.10 -16.18 -4.45
CA ARG A 111 -4.43 -16.73 -4.17
C ARG A 111 -4.79 -17.88 -5.09
N PHE A 112 -4.50 -17.78 -6.38
CA PHE A 112 -4.92 -18.75 -7.38
C PHE A 112 -3.87 -19.84 -7.67
N ALA A 113 -2.58 -19.59 -7.40
CA ALA A 113 -1.53 -20.61 -7.50
C ALA A 113 -1.59 -21.66 -6.39
N TRP A 114 -2.36 -21.42 -5.35
CA TRP A 114 -2.43 -22.25 -4.14
C TRP A 114 -3.10 -23.62 -4.32
N ASN A 115 -3.39 -24.08 -5.51
CA ASN A 115 -3.93 -25.45 -5.70
C ASN A 115 -2.87 -26.56 -5.59
N GLY A 116 -2.00 -26.49 -4.59
CA GLY A 116 -1.29 -27.66 -4.08
C GLY A 116 0.12 -27.92 -4.58
N ARG A 117 0.73 -27.05 -5.38
CA ARG A 117 2.17 -27.13 -5.69
C ARG A 117 2.82 -25.75 -5.67
N TYR A 118 3.04 -25.26 -4.47
CA TYR A 118 3.91 -24.12 -4.28
C TYR A 118 5.35 -24.59 -4.47
N ASP A 119 5.94 -24.32 -5.63
CA ASP A 119 7.39 -24.40 -5.78
C ASP A 119 8.01 -23.29 -4.92
N ARG A 120 8.71 -23.69 -3.85
CA ARG A 120 9.27 -22.81 -2.81
C ARG A 120 10.47 -21.99 -3.28
N ARG A 121 10.60 -21.69 -4.56
CA ARG A 121 11.69 -20.87 -5.10
C ARG A 121 11.24 -19.58 -5.79
N PRO A 122 10.73 -18.60 -5.06
CA PRO A 122 10.38 -17.31 -5.66
C PRO A 122 11.55 -16.37 -5.94
N TYR A 123 12.78 -16.69 -5.54
CA TYR A 123 13.86 -15.68 -5.48
C TYR A 123 15.19 -16.04 -6.13
N ASP A 124 15.33 -17.18 -6.79
CA ASP A 124 16.64 -17.59 -7.36
C ASP A 124 17.04 -16.86 -8.66
N HIS A 125 16.25 -15.90 -9.14
CA HIS A 125 16.56 -15.20 -10.39
C HIS A 125 17.43 -13.94 -10.26
N TYR A 126 17.77 -13.50 -9.06
CA TYR A 126 18.68 -12.36 -8.91
C TYR A 126 20.17 -12.69 -9.08
N SER A 127 20.55 -13.95 -9.10
CA SER A 127 21.96 -14.37 -9.14
C SER A 127 22.50 -14.71 -10.52
N ARG A 128 21.75 -14.54 -11.60
CA ARG A 128 22.21 -14.95 -12.94
C ARG A 128 22.65 -13.80 -13.87
N TYR A 129 22.60 -12.56 -13.40
CA TYR A 129 23.07 -11.39 -14.17
C TYR A 129 24.38 -10.78 -13.69
N GLY A 130 25.20 -11.54 -13.01
CA GLY A 130 26.46 -11.03 -12.46
C GLY A 130 27.60 -12.02 -12.60
N ARG A 131 27.88 -12.49 -13.80
CA ARG A 131 29.18 -13.13 -14.05
C ARG A 131 29.38 -13.42 -15.53
N ASP A 132 29.72 -12.41 -16.30
CA ASP A 132 30.56 -12.56 -17.49
C ASP A 132 31.27 -11.23 -17.73
N ASP A 133 32.33 -11.01 -16.98
CA ASP A 133 33.43 -10.13 -17.33
C ASP A 133 34.73 -10.90 -17.11
N ARG A 134 35.14 -11.57 -18.15
CA ARG A 134 36.59 -11.87 -18.43
C ARG A 134 36.77 -12.05 -19.92
#